data_a8dece5866e0a8ea9970a199d73403d6
#
_entry.id   a8dece5866e0a8ea9970a199d73403d6
#
_cell.length_a   1.000
_cell.length_b   1.000
_cell.length_c   1.000
_cell.angle_alpha   90.00
_cell.angle_beta   90.00
_cell.angle_gamma   90.00
#
_symmetry.space_group_name_H-M   'P 1'
#
loop_
_entity.id
_entity.type
_entity.pdbx_description
1 polymer ?
#
loop_
_entity_poly.entity_id
_entity_poly.type
_entity_poly.pdbx_seq_one_letter_code
_entity_poly.pdbx_strand_id
1 'polypeptide(L)'
;MEETEQSSTGLAAYLDSVKARDPAARSRWEILLYPGVIALGFHRLGHWLWEGELYFPARLVNHIARFLTAIDIHPGAKIGRNFFIDHGFVVIGETAEIGDNVTIYQNATLGGTNPTNGVGGKRHPTLRDSVIISSGSQVLGPVEVGQGAKVGANAVVTKDVPAGATVVGIPAKPVPIDTVHYSPGFVPYGTPCGEDVDPVRARICELEEEIAQLRKEIAAVKAARQPAPKVKSA
;
A
#
# COMPACT_ATOMS: atom_id res chain seq x y z
N MET A 1 14.73 31.16 16.39
CA MET A 1 15.12 30.09 17.33
C MET A 1 14.91 28.80 16.56
N GLU A 2 15.95 28.32 15.92
CA GLU A 2 15.98 27.00 15.27
C GLU A 2 16.15 25.96 16.37
N GLU A 3 15.08 25.22 16.65
CA GLU A 3 15.20 24.00 17.44
C GLU A 3 15.91 22.96 16.57
N THR A 4 17.17 22.73 16.89
CA THR A 4 17.96 21.60 16.40
C THR A 4 17.25 20.32 16.81
N GLU A 5 16.52 19.70 15.89
CA GLU A 5 16.08 18.29 15.97
C GLU A 5 17.33 17.41 16.11
N GLN A 6 17.74 17.18 17.36
CA GLN A 6 18.69 16.11 17.67
C GLN A 6 18.03 14.79 17.29
N SER A 7 18.44 14.23 16.14
CA SER A 7 18.13 12.87 15.72
C SER A 7 18.58 11.90 16.82
N SER A 8 17.70 11.60 17.75
CA SER A 8 17.93 10.57 18.75
C SER A 8 17.90 9.22 18.04
N THR A 9 19.10 8.66 17.85
CA THR A 9 19.29 7.31 17.31
C THR A 9 19.21 6.30 18.46
N GLY A 10 18.32 5.32 18.39
CA GLY A 10 18.23 4.26 19.39
C GLY A 10 16.83 3.69 19.56
N LEU A 11 16.74 2.65 20.37
CA LEU A 11 15.46 1.97 20.65
C LEU A 11 14.40 2.93 21.22
N ALA A 12 14.80 3.86 22.09
CA ALA A 12 13.88 4.84 22.69
C ALA A 12 13.24 5.73 21.62
N ALA A 13 14.04 6.24 20.67
CA ALA A 13 13.56 7.06 19.56
C ALA A 13 12.63 6.28 18.64
N TYR A 14 12.94 5.02 18.36
CA TYR A 14 12.06 4.13 17.60
C TYR A 14 10.71 3.96 18.29
N LEU A 15 10.71 3.68 19.62
CA LEU A 15 9.46 3.51 20.38
C LEU A 15 8.64 4.82 20.42
N ASP A 16 9.30 5.99 20.50
CA ASP A 16 8.61 7.29 20.40
C ASP A 16 8.01 7.52 19.02
N SER A 17 8.70 7.13 17.98
CA SER A 17 8.21 7.18 16.60
C SER A 17 6.98 6.28 16.39
N VAL A 18 6.94 5.11 17.01
CA VAL A 18 5.75 4.24 17.00
C VAL A 18 4.61 4.89 17.76
N LYS A 19 4.88 5.40 18.99
CA LYS A 19 3.90 6.08 19.82
C LYS A 19 3.26 7.30 19.14
N ALA A 20 4.03 8.02 18.33
CA ALA A 20 3.53 9.17 17.59
C ALA A 20 2.56 8.78 16.45
N ARG A 21 2.63 7.54 15.97
CA ARG A 21 1.81 7.01 14.87
C ARG A 21 0.64 6.14 15.34
N ASP A 22 0.68 5.66 16.58
CA ASP A 22 -0.37 4.86 17.19
C ASP A 22 -0.99 5.59 18.39
N PRO A 23 -2.20 6.15 18.24
CA PRO A 23 -2.91 6.84 19.32
C PRO A 23 -3.30 5.90 20.48
N ALA A 24 -3.36 4.59 20.26
CA ALA A 24 -3.73 3.60 21.29
C ALA A 24 -2.57 3.31 22.27
N ALA A 25 -1.33 3.58 21.87
CA ALA A 25 -0.15 3.31 22.68
C ALA A 25 -0.06 4.22 23.91
N ARG A 26 -0.18 3.64 25.12
CA ARG A 26 -0.12 4.39 26.40
C ARG A 26 1.29 4.59 26.89
N SER A 27 2.20 3.62 26.64
CA SER A 27 3.57 3.65 27.13
C SER A 27 4.53 2.97 26.16
N ARG A 28 5.84 3.31 26.29
CA ARG A 28 6.91 2.60 25.55
C ARG A 28 6.98 1.11 25.88
N TRP A 29 6.63 0.72 27.11
CA TRP A 29 6.65 -0.68 27.56
C TRP A 29 5.58 -1.51 26.87
N GLU A 30 4.40 -0.92 26.63
CA GLU A 30 3.32 -1.55 25.88
C GLU A 30 3.73 -1.79 24.41
N ILE A 31 4.39 -0.82 23.79
CA ILE A 31 4.87 -0.92 22.40
C ILE A 31 5.88 -2.08 22.23
N LEU A 32 6.68 -2.40 23.24
CA LEU A 32 7.59 -3.55 23.19
C LEU A 32 6.87 -4.88 23.03
N LEU A 33 5.58 -4.96 23.36
CA LEU A 33 4.76 -6.16 23.18
C LEU A 33 4.10 -6.22 21.79
N TYR A 34 4.24 -5.18 20.98
CA TYR A 34 3.64 -5.17 19.66
C TYR A 34 4.29 -6.23 18.75
N PRO A 35 3.47 -7.04 18.06
CA PRO A 35 3.99 -8.08 17.17
C PRO A 35 4.99 -7.55 16.14
N GLY A 36 4.71 -6.36 15.58
CA GLY A 36 5.60 -5.70 14.61
C GLY A 36 6.97 -5.35 15.18
N VAL A 37 7.04 -4.88 16.43
CA VAL A 37 8.30 -4.56 17.12
C VAL A 37 9.12 -5.81 17.40
N ILE A 38 8.46 -6.87 17.86
CA ILE A 38 9.08 -8.18 18.12
C ILE A 38 9.61 -8.77 16.81
N ALA A 39 8.79 -8.77 15.74
CA ALA A 39 9.17 -9.28 14.42
C ALA A 39 10.37 -8.52 13.85
N LEU A 40 10.42 -7.20 14.01
CA LEU A 40 11.55 -6.38 13.56
C LEU A 40 12.83 -6.70 14.34
N GLY A 41 12.74 -6.95 15.64
CA GLY A 41 13.89 -7.41 16.44
C GLY A 41 14.47 -8.73 15.93
N PHE A 42 13.62 -9.71 15.68
CA PHE A 42 14.02 -10.99 15.06
C PHE A 42 14.57 -10.79 13.64
N HIS A 43 13.94 -9.92 12.84
CA HIS A 43 14.44 -9.63 11.50
C HIS A 43 15.86 -9.04 11.52
N ARG A 44 16.18 -8.11 12.42
CA ARG A 44 17.53 -7.54 12.54
C ARG A 44 18.59 -8.65 12.79
N LEU A 45 18.28 -9.60 13.68
CA LEU A 45 19.14 -10.75 13.93
C LEU A 45 19.22 -11.68 12.71
N GLY A 46 18.08 -12.01 12.10
CA GLY A 46 18.02 -12.85 10.91
C GLY A 46 18.75 -12.24 9.71
N HIS A 47 18.63 -10.92 9.52
CA HIS A 47 19.31 -10.19 8.46
C HIS A 47 20.83 -10.17 8.63
N TRP A 48 21.31 -9.95 9.86
CA TRP A 48 22.74 -10.05 10.17
C TRP A 48 23.30 -11.44 9.88
N LEU A 49 22.58 -12.51 10.22
CA LEU A 49 22.97 -13.89 9.87
C LEU A 49 22.94 -14.11 8.36
N TRP A 50 21.97 -13.52 7.67
CA TRP A 50 21.82 -13.60 6.20
C TRP A 50 22.99 -12.94 5.46
N GLU A 51 23.39 -11.74 5.90
CA GLU A 51 24.56 -11.03 5.36
C GLU A 51 25.88 -11.80 5.62
N GLY A 52 25.95 -12.57 6.71
CA GLY A 52 27.04 -13.49 7.00
C GLY A 52 26.95 -14.84 6.27
N GLU A 53 26.06 -14.97 5.26
CA GLU A 53 25.82 -16.20 4.47
C GLU A 53 25.35 -17.41 5.30
N LEU A 54 24.92 -17.18 6.54
CA LEU A 54 24.34 -18.18 7.43
C LEU A 54 22.84 -18.35 7.14
N TYR A 55 22.50 -18.78 5.93
CA TYR A 55 21.13 -18.81 5.42
C TYR A 55 20.20 -19.69 6.24
N PHE A 56 20.63 -20.89 6.63
CA PHE A 56 19.79 -21.80 7.40
C PHE A 56 19.41 -21.24 8.79
N PRO A 57 20.36 -20.79 9.65
CA PRO A 57 20.00 -20.17 10.92
C PRO A 57 19.21 -18.85 10.75
N ALA A 58 19.50 -18.05 9.69
CA ALA A 58 18.69 -16.87 9.38
C ALA A 58 17.21 -17.22 9.12
N ARG A 59 16.97 -18.29 8.35
CA ARG A 59 15.60 -18.79 8.08
C ARG A 59 14.95 -19.39 9.32
N LEU A 60 15.72 -20.05 10.20
CA LEU A 60 15.20 -20.56 11.47
C LEU A 60 14.72 -19.42 12.37
N VAL A 61 15.52 -18.34 12.49
CA VAL A 61 15.14 -17.12 13.24
C VAL A 61 13.85 -16.51 12.68
N ASN A 62 13.76 -16.39 11.35
CA ASN A 62 12.54 -15.92 10.69
C ASN A 62 11.33 -16.82 10.97
N HIS A 63 11.51 -18.14 10.95
CA HIS A 63 10.42 -19.08 11.22
C HIS A 63 9.91 -18.97 12.65
N ILE A 64 10.80 -18.82 13.63
CA ILE A 64 10.45 -18.57 15.03
C ILE A 64 9.67 -17.25 15.16
N ALA A 65 10.16 -16.18 14.53
CA ALA A 65 9.50 -14.88 14.52
C ALA A 65 8.06 -14.97 13.98
N ARG A 66 7.91 -15.62 12.81
CA ARG A 66 6.60 -15.85 12.20
C ARG A 66 5.64 -16.62 13.10
N PHE A 67 6.12 -17.67 13.77
CA PHE A 67 5.31 -18.44 14.70
C PHE A 67 4.81 -17.61 15.90
N LEU A 68 5.67 -16.72 16.43
CA LEU A 68 5.36 -15.89 17.59
C LEU A 68 4.50 -14.66 17.26
N THR A 69 4.67 -14.10 16.04
CA THR A 69 4.12 -12.78 15.69
C THR A 69 3.09 -12.81 14.56
N ALA A 70 2.98 -13.94 13.85
CA ALA A 70 2.23 -14.05 12.59
C ALA A 70 2.71 -13.07 11.50
N ILE A 71 3.96 -12.59 11.56
CA ILE A 71 4.59 -11.70 10.59
C ILE A 71 5.76 -12.44 9.93
N ASP A 72 5.79 -12.47 8.62
CA ASP A 72 6.81 -13.15 7.83
C ASP A 72 7.69 -12.13 7.10
N ILE A 73 8.83 -11.78 7.68
CA ILE A 73 9.82 -10.90 7.06
C ILE A 73 11.01 -11.74 6.62
N HIS A 74 11.21 -11.90 5.31
CA HIS A 74 12.37 -12.65 4.82
C HIS A 74 13.68 -12.01 5.29
N PRO A 75 14.68 -12.79 5.76
CA PRO A 75 15.94 -12.24 6.27
C PRO A 75 16.70 -11.39 5.26
N GLY A 76 16.55 -11.65 3.95
CA GLY A 76 17.18 -10.86 2.89
C GLY A 76 16.54 -9.50 2.63
N ALA A 77 15.36 -9.20 3.20
CA ALA A 77 14.73 -7.91 3.03
C ALA A 77 15.54 -6.78 3.67
N LYS A 78 15.63 -5.63 2.99
CA LYS A 78 16.31 -4.43 3.50
C LYS A 78 15.28 -3.48 4.10
N ILE A 79 15.45 -3.11 5.37
CA ILE A 79 14.49 -2.30 6.10
C ILE A 79 15.21 -1.10 6.73
N GLY A 80 14.74 0.10 6.39
CA GLY A 80 15.21 1.37 6.89
C GLY A 80 14.87 1.63 8.37
N ARG A 81 14.98 2.89 8.77
CA ARG A 81 14.73 3.35 10.15
C ARG A 81 13.25 3.62 10.37
N ASN A 82 12.81 3.54 11.64
CA ASN A 82 11.45 3.88 12.06
C ASN A 82 10.36 3.14 11.29
N PHE A 83 10.65 1.94 10.79
CA PHE A 83 9.66 1.08 10.14
C PHE A 83 8.65 0.60 11.18
N PHE A 84 7.37 0.73 10.88
CA PHE A 84 6.29 0.34 11.78
C PHE A 84 5.32 -0.62 11.10
N ILE A 85 5.07 -1.76 11.73
CA ILE A 85 4.01 -2.70 11.38
C ILE A 85 2.95 -2.62 12.45
N ASP A 86 1.76 -2.16 12.07
CA ASP A 86 0.59 -2.15 12.93
C ASP A 86 -0.16 -3.48 12.83
N HIS A 87 -0.36 -4.13 13.98
CA HIS A 87 -0.90 -5.48 14.11
C HIS A 87 -0.01 -6.57 13.47
N GLY A 88 -0.57 -7.52 12.69
CA GLY A 88 0.17 -8.70 12.21
C GLY A 88 -0.26 -9.18 10.82
N PHE A 89 0.08 -10.44 10.52
CA PHE A 89 -0.23 -11.11 9.24
C PHE A 89 0.36 -10.40 8.00
N VAL A 90 1.51 -9.74 8.17
CA VAL A 90 2.25 -9.07 7.10
C VAL A 90 3.26 -10.04 6.50
N VAL A 91 3.42 -10.01 5.17
CA VAL A 91 4.44 -10.78 4.45
C VAL A 91 5.36 -9.84 3.69
N ILE A 92 6.67 -9.94 3.91
CA ILE A 92 7.71 -9.15 3.23
C ILE A 92 8.71 -10.09 2.58
N GLY A 93 8.76 -10.08 1.26
CA GLY A 93 9.60 -10.98 0.47
C GLY A 93 11.09 -10.62 0.46
N GLU A 94 11.91 -11.56 0.00
CA GLU A 94 13.37 -11.56 0.09
C GLU A 94 14.06 -10.30 -0.43
N THR A 95 13.66 -9.83 -1.62
CA THR A 95 14.31 -8.69 -2.29
C THR A 95 13.53 -7.38 -2.08
N ALA A 96 12.62 -7.33 -1.08
CA ALA A 96 11.95 -6.09 -0.73
C ALA A 96 12.93 -5.08 -0.13
N GLU A 97 12.74 -3.82 -0.50
CA GLU A 97 13.49 -2.69 0.05
C GLU A 97 12.49 -1.69 0.64
N ILE A 98 12.69 -1.33 1.89
CA ILE A 98 11.79 -0.45 2.64
C ILE A 98 12.62 0.71 3.18
N GLY A 99 12.21 1.93 2.81
CA GLY A 99 12.83 3.18 3.24
C GLY A 99 12.56 3.51 4.71
N ASP A 100 12.87 4.74 5.07
CA ASP A 100 12.69 5.27 6.42
C ASP A 100 11.23 5.70 6.67
N ASN A 101 10.77 5.61 7.93
CA ASN A 101 9.45 6.06 8.39
C ASN A 101 8.25 5.42 7.66
N VAL A 102 8.42 4.25 7.08
CA VAL A 102 7.34 3.52 6.42
C VAL A 102 6.42 2.89 7.45
N THR A 103 5.11 2.91 7.16
CA THR A 103 4.07 2.25 7.97
C THR A 103 3.35 1.20 7.13
N ILE A 104 3.20 -0.01 7.67
CA ILE A 104 2.44 -1.09 7.04
C ILE A 104 1.38 -1.58 8.02
N TYR A 105 0.14 -1.64 7.56
CA TYR A 105 -0.98 -2.19 8.32
C TYR A 105 -1.13 -3.69 8.09
N GLN A 106 -1.96 -4.32 8.92
CA GLN A 106 -2.19 -5.77 8.92
C GLN A 106 -2.61 -6.33 7.55
N ASN A 107 -2.30 -7.60 7.34
CA ASN A 107 -2.64 -8.40 6.14
C ASN A 107 -2.02 -7.87 4.83
N ALA A 108 -1.08 -6.93 4.90
CA ALA A 108 -0.39 -6.44 3.70
C ALA A 108 0.69 -7.42 3.23
N THR A 109 0.90 -7.48 1.91
CA THR A 109 1.92 -8.32 1.29
C THR A 109 2.82 -7.50 0.36
N LEU A 110 4.12 -7.58 0.56
CA LEU A 110 5.15 -7.15 -0.38
C LEU A 110 5.71 -8.40 -1.09
N GLY A 111 5.07 -8.80 -2.20
CA GLY A 111 5.26 -10.09 -2.84
C GLY A 111 5.87 -10.02 -4.25
N GLY A 112 6.24 -11.18 -4.78
CA GLY A 112 6.59 -11.35 -6.19
C GLY A 112 5.36 -11.71 -7.04
N THR A 113 5.46 -11.53 -8.36
CA THR A 113 4.36 -11.84 -9.30
C THR A 113 4.55 -13.18 -10.00
N ASN A 114 5.78 -13.64 -10.16
CA ASN A 114 6.06 -14.86 -10.92
C ASN A 114 7.18 -15.68 -10.24
N PRO A 115 6.92 -16.93 -9.88
CA PRO A 115 7.93 -17.80 -9.26
C PRO A 115 9.09 -18.16 -10.18
N THR A 116 8.92 -18.04 -11.50
CA THR A 116 9.93 -18.35 -12.51
C THR A 116 10.73 -17.13 -12.97
N ASN A 117 10.29 -15.91 -12.66
CA ASN A 117 11.05 -14.70 -12.94
C ASN A 117 12.17 -14.52 -11.92
N GLY A 118 13.39 -14.82 -12.35
CA GLY A 118 14.57 -14.35 -11.66
C GLY A 118 15.06 -15.26 -10.56
N VAL A 119 15.65 -16.32 -10.97
CA VAL A 119 16.77 -16.86 -10.19
C VAL A 119 17.80 -15.74 -10.09
N GLY A 120 17.88 -15.05 -8.93
CA GLY A 120 18.90 -14.06 -8.60
C GLY A 120 18.60 -12.58 -8.90
N GLY A 121 17.36 -12.17 -9.24
CA GLY A 121 17.01 -10.76 -9.52
C GLY A 121 16.03 -10.13 -8.54
N LYS A 122 15.87 -8.79 -8.63
CA LYS A 122 14.83 -8.02 -7.93
C LYS A 122 13.44 -8.52 -8.36
N ARG A 123 12.64 -9.00 -7.39
CA ARG A 123 11.29 -9.52 -7.64
C ARG A 123 10.23 -9.03 -6.67
N HIS A 124 10.63 -8.28 -5.65
CA HIS A 124 9.76 -7.70 -4.63
C HIS A 124 9.82 -6.18 -4.66
N PRO A 125 8.82 -5.49 -4.10
CA PRO A 125 8.70 -4.05 -4.17
C PRO A 125 9.84 -3.28 -3.50
N THR A 126 9.99 -2.02 -3.93
CA THR A 126 10.75 -0.99 -3.22
C THR A 126 9.77 0.06 -2.72
N LEU A 127 9.72 0.26 -1.41
CA LEU A 127 8.98 1.35 -0.78
C LEU A 127 9.96 2.47 -0.43
N ARG A 128 9.70 3.69 -0.90
CA ARG A 128 10.47 4.87 -0.53
C ARG A 128 10.05 5.37 0.84
N ASP A 129 10.70 6.43 1.32
CA ASP A 129 10.47 6.98 2.65
C ASP A 129 9.04 7.46 2.87
N SER A 130 8.55 7.31 4.10
CA SER A 130 7.24 7.79 4.53
C SER A 130 6.04 7.21 3.75
N VAL A 131 6.22 6.06 3.11
CA VAL A 131 5.12 5.34 2.44
C VAL A 131 4.18 4.73 3.48
N ILE A 132 2.89 4.74 3.16
CA ILE A 132 1.85 4.08 3.96
C ILE A 132 1.20 2.98 3.13
N ILE A 133 1.24 1.75 3.63
CA ILE A 133 0.58 0.58 3.05
C ILE A 133 -0.58 0.20 3.96
N SER A 134 -1.81 0.43 3.50
CA SER A 134 -3.01 0.16 4.29
C SER A 134 -3.35 -1.34 4.36
N SER A 135 -4.29 -1.67 5.24
CA SER A 135 -4.67 -3.06 5.56
C SER A 135 -5.10 -3.86 4.34
N GLY A 136 -4.64 -5.11 4.26
CA GLY A 136 -4.99 -6.04 3.19
C GLY A 136 -4.38 -5.74 1.83
N SER A 137 -3.58 -4.68 1.68
CA SER A 137 -3.01 -4.29 0.38
C SER A 137 -1.99 -5.31 -0.11
N GLN A 138 -1.94 -5.50 -1.43
CA GLN A 138 -1.01 -6.39 -2.10
C GLN A 138 -0.12 -5.57 -3.05
N VAL A 139 1.16 -5.41 -2.74
CA VAL A 139 2.13 -4.75 -3.61
C VAL A 139 3.00 -5.84 -4.23
N LEU A 140 2.87 -6.03 -5.54
CA LEU A 140 3.35 -7.24 -6.21
C LEU A 140 4.31 -6.91 -7.36
N GLY A 141 5.45 -7.59 -7.35
CA GLY A 141 6.51 -7.44 -8.36
C GLY A 141 7.57 -6.41 -7.99
N PRO A 142 8.56 -6.19 -8.84
CA PRO A 142 9.67 -5.26 -8.61
C PRO A 142 9.24 -3.80 -8.86
N VAL A 143 8.08 -3.42 -8.34
CA VAL A 143 7.51 -2.08 -8.47
C VAL A 143 8.07 -1.13 -7.43
N GLU A 144 8.10 0.16 -7.76
CA GLU A 144 8.50 1.21 -6.84
C GLU A 144 7.27 2.00 -6.35
N VAL A 145 7.16 2.16 -5.02
CA VAL A 145 6.19 3.05 -4.39
C VAL A 145 6.93 4.28 -3.92
N GLY A 146 6.63 5.42 -4.56
CA GLY A 146 7.35 6.68 -4.36
C GLY A 146 7.17 7.27 -2.96
N GLN A 147 8.08 8.16 -2.60
CA GLN A 147 8.12 8.80 -1.27
C GLN A 147 6.78 9.43 -0.88
N GLY A 148 6.32 9.17 0.34
CA GLY A 148 5.07 9.71 0.88
C GLY A 148 3.79 9.20 0.20
N ALA A 149 3.91 8.24 -0.74
CA ALA A 149 2.73 7.66 -1.37
C ALA A 149 1.91 6.81 -0.40
N LYS A 150 0.63 6.66 -0.70
CA LYS A 150 -0.32 5.89 0.12
C LYS A 150 -0.99 4.82 -0.74
N VAL A 151 -0.99 3.59 -0.26
CA VAL A 151 -1.72 2.48 -0.87
C VAL A 151 -2.95 2.21 -0.03
N GLY A 152 -4.13 2.36 -0.62
CA GLY A 152 -5.42 2.19 0.05
C GLY A 152 -5.69 0.75 0.46
N ALA A 153 -6.61 0.55 1.41
CA ALA A 153 -6.96 -0.77 1.91
C ALA A 153 -7.43 -1.72 0.80
N ASN A 154 -6.97 -2.97 0.85
CA ASN A 154 -7.24 -4.02 -0.14
C ASN A 154 -6.84 -3.67 -1.59
N ALA A 155 -6.04 -2.64 -1.81
CA ALA A 155 -5.55 -2.32 -3.15
C ALA A 155 -4.52 -3.34 -3.65
N VAL A 156 -4.51 -3.60 -4.96
CA VAL A 156 -3.53 -4.48 -5.62
C VAL A 156 -2.65 -3.67 -6.55
N VAL A 157 -1.44 -3.38 -6.10
CA VAL A 157 -0.44 -2.57 -6.81
C VAL A 157 0.46 -3.49 -7.64
N THR A 158 0.46 -3.30 -8.95
CA THR A 158 1.30 -4.05 -9.92
C THR A 158 2.08 -3.13 -10.86
N LYS A 159 2.07 -1.83 -10.60
CA LYS A 159 2.81 -0.80 -11.35
C LYS A 159 3.38 0.21 -10.36
N ASP A 160 4.38 0.96 -10.80
CA ASP A 160 4.98 2.01 -9.99
C ASP A 160 3.95 3.06 -9.57
N VAL A 161 4.13 3.55 -8.34
CA VAL A 161 3.28 4.59 -7.74
C VAL A 161 4.10 5.86 -7.59
N PRO A 162 3.68 6.99 -8.18
CA PRO A 162 4.37 8.26 -8.03
C PRO A 162 4.47 8.73 -6.59
N ALA A 163 5.50 9.54 -6.27
CA ALA A 163 5.66 10.15 -4.96
C ALA A 163 4.42 10.99 -4.58
N GLY A 164 3.99 10.89 -3.33
CA GLY A 164 2.84 11.59 -2.77
C GLY A 164 1.47 11.13 -3.29
N ALA A 165 1.43 10.22 -4.27
CA ALA A 165 0.16 9.75 -4.82
C ALA A 165 -0.57 8.80 -3.85
N THR A 166 -1.90 8.85 -3.87
CA THR A 166 -2.75 7.83 -3.26
C THR A 166 -3.30 6.91 -4.33
N VAL A 167 -3.15 5.59 -4.15
CA VAL A 167 -3.67 4.58 -5.09
C VAL A 167 -4.63 3.64 -4.38
N VAL A 168 -5.72 3.29 -5.07
CA VAL A 168 -6.78 2.41 -4.53
C VAL A 168 -7.30 1.45 -5.60
N GLY A 169 -7.96 0.38 -5.17
CA GLY A 169 -8.69 -0.55 -6.03
C GLY A 169 -7.85 -1.72 -6.57
N ILE A 170 -8.48 -2.53 -7.43
CA ILE A 170 -7.93 -3.75 -8.03
C ILE A 170 -8.16 -3.73 -9.54
N PRO A 171 -7.14 -3.51 -10.40
CA PRO A 171 -5.79 -3.05 -10.04
C PRO A 171 -5.79 -1.62 -9.49
N ALA A 172 -4.80 -1.30 -8.66
CA ALA A 172 -4.68 0.01 -8.02
C ALA A 172 -4.48 1.13 -9.05
N LYS A 173 -5.23 2.22 -8.88
CA LYS A 173 -5.15 3.43 -9.71
C LYS A 173 -4.99 4.67 -8.84
N PRO A 174 -4.27 5.69 -9.32
CA PRO A 174 -4.17 6.97 -8.62
C PRO A 174 -5.55 7.62 -8.44
N VAL A 175 -5.75 8.20 -7.27
CA VAL A 175 -6.92 9.03 -6.98
C VAL A 175 -6.60 10.47 -7.34
N PRO A 176 -7.44 11.18 -8.12
CA PRO A 176 -7.26 12.60 -8.39
C PRO A 176 -7.30 13.41 -7.08
N ILE A 177 -6.35 14.33 -6.90
CA ILE A 177 -6.24 15.15 -5.67
C ILE A 177 -7.49 16.01 -5.45
N ASP A 178 -8.16 16.42 -6.52
CA ASP A 178 -9.34 17.31 -6.50
C ASP A 178 -10.61 16.65 -5.96
N THR A 179 -10.63 15.32 -5.80
CA THR A 179 -11.80 14.57 -5.31
C THR A 179 -11.75 14.25 -3.82
N VAL A 180 -10.67 14.63 -3.13
CA VAL A 180 -10.48 14.31 -1.72
C VAL A 180 -11.10 15.41 -0.84
N HIS A 181 -12.38 15.30 -0.52
CA HIS A 181 -13.01 16.11 0.52
C HIS A 181 -12.69 15.54 1.91
N TYR A 182 -11.83 16.24 2.66
CA TYR A 182 -11.57 15.88 4.05
C TYR A 182 -12.68 16.41 4.96
N SER A 183 -13.31 15.50 5.70
CA SER A 183 -14.12 15.92 6.84
C SER A 183 -13.20 16.48 7.92
N PRO A 184 -13.50 17.68 8.49
CA PRO A 184 -12.68 18.22 9.57
C PRO A 184 -12.63 17.23 10.75
N GLY A 185 -11.46 16.71 11.07
CA GLY A 185 -11.20 15.91 12.27
C GLY A 185 -10.87 14.43 12.09
N PHE A 186 -11.11 13.82 10.92
CA PHE A 186 -10.72 12.43 10.68
C PHE A 186 -10.19 12.23 9.25
N VAL A 187 -8.93 11.82 9.12
CA VAL A 187 -8.33 11.42 7.84
C VAL A 187 -8.02 9.93 7.91
N PRO A 188 -8.85 9.06 7.30
CA PRO A 188 -8.56 7.63 7.26
C PRO A 188 -7.29 7.38 6.44
N TYR A 189 -6.40 6.55 6.99
CA TYR A 189 -5.16 6.19 6.31
C TYR A 189 -5.45 5.46 5.00
N GLY A 190 -4.96 6.02 3.88
CA GLY A 190 -5.00 5.37 2.58
C GLY A 190 -6.41 5.12 2.01
N THR A 191 -7.46 5.64 2.63
CA THR A 191 -8.80 5.66 2.05
C THR A 191 -9.15 7.10 1.68
N PRO A 192 -9.51 7.36 0.42
CA PRO A 192 -10.03 8.66 0.04
C PRO A 192 -11.35 8.94 0.76
N CYS A 193 -11.49 10.11 1.36
CA CYS A 193 -12.74 10.56 1.96
C CYS A 193 -13.62 11.21 0.89
N GLY A 194 -14.66 10.52 0.44
CA GLY A 194 -15.65 11.03 -0.51
C GLY A 194 -16.42 9.89 -1.17
N GLU A 195 -17.69 10.11 -1.46
CA GLU A 195 -18.57 9.09 -2.07
C GLU A 195 -18.12 8.65 -3.48
N ASP A 196 -17.22 9.41 -4.14
CA ASP A 196 -16.87 9.25 -5.55
C ASP A 196 -15.46 8.70 -5.81
N VAL A 197 -14.83 8.05 -4.85
CA VAL A 197 -13.40 7.75 -4.92
C VAL A 197 -13.05 6.29 -5.21
N ASP A 198 -14.04 5.43 -5.42
CA ASP A 198 -13.80 4.10 -5.98
C ASP A 198 -13.53 4.22 -7.49
N PRO A 199 -12.30 3.91 -7.98
CA PRO A 199 -12.00 3.98 -9.41
C PRO A 199 -12.91 3.11 -10.27
N VAL A 200 -13.48 2.07 -9.71
CA VAL A 200 -14.47 1.22 -10.39
C VAL A 200 -15.79 1.97 -10.52
N ARG A 201 -16.21 2.66 -9.47
CA ARG A 201 -17.44 3.46 -9.48
C ARG A 201 -17.34 4.65 -10.42
N ALA A 202 -16.22 5.38 -10.39
CA ALA A 202 -15.96 6.46 -11.34
C ALA A 202 -16.02 5.96 -12.79
N ARG A 203 -15.40 4.80 -13.08
CA ARG A 203 -15.45 4.21 -14.43
C ARG A 203 -16.84 3.72 -14.81
N ILE A 204 -17.63 3.23 -13.86
CA ILE A 204 -19.04 2.87 -14.11
C ILE A 204 -19.84 4.12 -14.49
N CYS A 205 -19.70 5.25 -13.77
CA CYS A 205 -20.38 6.49 -14.11
C CYS A 205 -19.99 7.02 -15.50
N GLU A 206 -18.69 7.02 -15.85
CA GLU A 206 -18.22 7.38 -17.20
C GLU A 206 -18.87 6.50 -18.28
N LEU A 207 -18.93 5.18 -18.06
CA LEU A 207 -19.53 4.24 -19.02
C LEU A 207 -21.05 4.46 -19.11
N GLU A 208 -21.72 4.77 -18.02
CA GLU A 208 -23.17 5.07 -18.02
C GLU A 208 -23.46 6.34 -18.81
N GLU A 209 -22.62 7.39 -18.69
CA GLU A 209 -22.74 8.61 -19.49
C GLU A 209 -22.49 8.35 -20.98
N GLU A 210 -21.44 7.58 -21.34
CA GLU A 210 -21.18 7.17 -22.72
C GLU A 210 -22.36 6.37 -23.31
N ILE A 211 -22.92 5.43 -22.56
CA ILE A 211 -24.09 4.65 -22.97
C ILE A 211 -25.30 5.56 -23.17
N ALA A 212 -25.52 6.54 -22.30
CA ALA A 212 -26.61 7.50 -22.42
C ALA A 212 -26.47 8.37 -23.68
N GLN A 213 -25.25 8.80 -23.99
CA GLN A 213 -24.94 9.56 -25.19
C GLN A 213 -25.15 8.75 -26.48
N LEU A 214 -24.60 7.52 -26.53
CA LEU A 214 -24.79 6.62 -27.66
C LEU A 214 -26.27 6.28 -27.90
N ARG A 215 -27.07 6.11 -26.87
CA ARG A 215 -28.53 5.91 -26.98
C ARG A 215 -29.23 7.12 -27.62
N LYS A 216 -28.83 8.36 -27.28
CA LYS A 216 -29.36 9.57 -27.91
C LYS A 216 -29.01 9.64 -29.40
N GLU A 217 -27.76 9.32 -29.75
CA GLU A 217 -27.30 9.31 -31.12
C GLU A 217 -28.04 8.25 -31.96
N ILE A 218 -28.18 7.03 -31.42
CA ILE A 218 -28.95 5.97 -32.07
C ILE A 218 -30.41 6.39 -32.28
N ALA A 219 -31.02 7.06 -31.30
CA ALA A 219 -32.39 7.55 -31.41
C ALA A 219 -32.52 8.63 -32.51
N ALA A 220 -31.55 9.55 -32.60
CA ALA A 220 -31.50 10.56 -33.64
C ALA A 220 -31.34 9.95 -35.06
N VAL A 221 -30.43 8.98 -35.20
CA VAL A 221 -30.23 8.25 -36.49
C VAL A 221 -31.48 7.47 -36.86
N LYS A 222 -32.15 6.80 -35.92
CA LYS A 222 -33.41 6.09 -36.18
C LYS A 222 -34.53 7.03 -36.62
N ALA A 223 -34.66 8.23 -35.96
CA ALA A 223 -35.61 9.24 -36.37
C ALA A 223 -35.38 9.77 -37.78
N ALA A 224 -34.10 10.03 -38.12
CA ALA A 224 -33.70 10.49 -39.46
C ALA A 224 -33.92 9.45 -40.58
N ARG A 225 -33.99 8.15 -40.24
CA ARG A 225 -34.22 7.04 -41.19
C ARG A 225 -35.70 6.71 -41.38
N GLN A 226 -36.65 7.27 -40.62
CA GLN A 226 -38.08 7.05 -40.83
C GLN A 226 -38.50 7.76 -42.12
N PRO A 227 -39.04 7.04 -43.11
CA PRO A 227 -39.54 7.68 -44.32
C PRO A 227 -40.73 8.60 -44.00
N ALA A 228 -40.75 9.74 -44.66
CA ALA A 228 -41.83 10.70 -44.51
C ALA A 228 -43.20 10.04 -44.70
N PRO A 229 -44.24 10.39 -43.91
CA PRO A 229 -45.54 9.80 -44.03
C PRO A 229 -46.09 10.04 -45.45
N LYS A 230 -46.48 8.95 -46.13
CA LYS A 230 -47.11 9.04 -47.44
C LYS A 230 -48.38 9.90 -47.30
N VAL A 231 -48.34 11.07 -47.89
CA VAL A 231 -49.53 11.90 -48.07
C VAL A 231 -50.54 11.11 -48.93
N LYS A 232 -51.65 10.70 -48.33
CA LYS A 232 -52.77 10.16 -49.09
C LYS A 232 -53.38 11.28 -49.90
N SER A 233 -53.17 11.26 -51.21
CA SER A 233 -53.95 12.08 -52.16
C SER A 233 -55.41 11.59 -52.16
N ALA A 234 -56.31 12.53 -51.89
CA ALA A 234 -57.78 12.35 -51.99
C ALA A 234 -58.20 12.30 -53.46
#